data_b076d02c623230620e37add2d1d71512
#
_entry.id   b076d02c623230620e37add2d1d71512
#
_cell.length_a   1.000
_cell.length_b   1.000
_cell.length_c   1.000
_cell.angle_alpha   90.00
_cell.angle_beta   90.00
_cell.angle_gamma   90.00
#
_symmetry.space_group_name_H-M   'P 1'
#
loop_
_entity.id
_entity.type
_entity.pdbx_description
1 polymer ?
#
loop_
_entity_poly.entity_id
_entity_poly.type
_entity_poly.pdbx_seq_one_letter_code
_entity_poly.pdbx_strand_id
1 'polypeptide(L)'
;MRLDVLLAQAHISRKKMKQALLKKKILVDDCPARKLSQNVDTGLQTIMIEEQPVLGKPHQYFMMNKPLGVVTANSDAKFQTILDLIRPEDFNDKLYSVGRLDRDTCGLLLITDNGPLGFQLLHPQYHVTKIYKVEVNGPLDDRAVQSFQKGIVFLDGTSCKPATLTIRSSSSNKSRA
;
A
#
# COMPACT_ATOMS: atom_id res chain seq x y z
N MET A 1 11.26 7.39 2.92
CA MET A 1 12.31 7.77 1.89
C MET A 1 13.63 7.05 2.14
N ARG A 2 14.62 7.16 1.24
CA ARG A 2 15.95 6.60 1.53
C ARG A 2 16.71 7.50 2.51
N LEU A 3 17.51 6.88 3.38
CA LEU A 3 18.29 7.58 4.41
C LEU A 3 19.27 8.61 3.82
N ASP A 4 19.96 8.27 2.71
CA ASP A 4 20.87 9.21 2.05
C ASP A 4 20.14 10.44 1.47
N VAL A 5 18.91 10.28 1.01
CA VAL A 5 18.08 11.40 0.53
C VAL A 5 17.66 12.29 1.68
N LEU A 6 17.21 11.70 2.80
CA LEU A 6 16.87 12.46 4.01
C LEU A 6 18.05 13.28 4.51
N LEU A 7 19.23 12.65 4.65
CA LEU A 7 20.44 13.32 5.11
C LEU A 7 20.91 14.42 4.14
N ALA A 8 20.72 14.24 2.83
CA ALA A 8 21.02 15.27 1.84
C ALA A 8 20.07 16.47 1.96
N GLN A 9 18.77 16.24 2.21
CA GLN A 9 17.80 17.30 2.49
C GLN A 9 18.15 18.10 3.77
N ALA A 10 18.77 17.43 4.76
CA ALA A 10 19.33 18.07 5.94
C ALA A 10 20.72 18.71 5.70
N HIS A 11 21.10 18.93 4.44
CA HIS A 11 22.37 19.57 4.04
C HIS A 11 23.64 18.83 4.49
N ILE A 12 23.54 17.52 4.73
CA ILE A 12 24.70 16.70 5.12
C ILE A 12 25.40 16.17 3.86
N SER A 13 26.70 16.49 3.74
CA SER A 13 27.47 16.07 2.58
C SER A 13 27.64 14.55 2.49
N ARG A 14 27.72 14.01 1.27
CA ARG A 14 27.91 12.58 1.03
C ARG A 14 29.16 11.99 1.71
N LYS A 15 30.23 12.80 1.82
CA LYS A 15 31.45 12.43 2.54
C LYS A 15 31.18 12.25 4.03
N LYS A 16 30.47 13.19 4.65
CA LYS A 16 30.08 13.14 6.07
C LYS A 16 29.15 11.95 6.33
N MET A 17 28.18 11.71 5.47
CA MET A 17 27.27 10.53 5.59
C MET A 17 28.06 9.21 5.63
N LYS A 18 29.01 9.03 4.70
CA LYS A 18 29.84 7.81 4.67
C LYS A 18 30.69 7.65 5.91
N GLN A 19 31.32 8.73 6.39
CA GLN A 19 32.14 8.72 7.60
C GLN A 19 31.30 8.39 8.86
N ALA A 20 30.14 9.02 8.99
CA ALA A 20 29.22 8.78 10.12
C ALA A 20 28.66 7.36 10.09
N LEU A 21 28.35 6.79 8.91
CA LEU A 21 27.94 5.41 8.78
C LEU A 21 29.02 4.42 9.25
N LEU A 22 30.26 4.60 8.77
CA LEU A 22 31.39 3.76 9.16
C LEU A 22 31.67 3.82 10.68
N LYS A 23 31.52 5.00 11.28
CA LYS A 23 31.66 5.22 12.71
C LYS A 23 30.43 4.80 13.53
N LYS A 24 29.40 4.22 12.89
CA LYS A 24 28.11 3.86 13.51
C LYS A 24 27.42 5.04 14.23
N LYS A 25 27.63 6.27 13.74
CA LYS A 25 27.06 7.50 14.30
C LYS A 25 25.76 7.95 13.60
N ILE A 26 25.21 7.14 12.72
CA ILE A 26 23.85 7.31 12.18
C ILE A 26 22.98 6.26 12.86
N LEU A 27 21.98 6.71 13.60
CA LEU A 27 21.05 5.85 14.30
C LEU A 27 19.66 5.96 13.69
N VAL A 28 18.94 4.86 13.64
CA VAL A 28 17.53 4.73 13.29
C VAL A 28 16.87 3.96 14.41
N ASP A 29 16.01 4.60 15.19
CA ASP A 29 15.40 4.05 16.42
C ASP A 29 16.48 3.48 17.36
N ASP A 30 17.48 4.31 17.68
CA ASP A 30 18.65 4.01 18.51
C ASP A 30 19.56 2.88 18.01
N CYS A 31 19.24 2.27 16.88
CA CYS A 31 20.07 1.24 16.24
C CYS A 31 20.96 1.82 15.14
N PRO A 32 22.25 1.43 15.06
CA PRO A 32 23.12 1.88 13.98
C PRO A 32 22.56 1.53 12.58
N ALA A 33 22.50 2.52 11.71
CA ALA A 33 22.08 2.34 10.34
C ALA A 33 22.97 1.32 9.61
N ARG A 34 22.37 0.40 8.85
CA ARG A 34 23.11 -0.66 8.13
C ARG A 34 23.71 -0.16 6.83
N LYS A 35 23.00 0.70 6.11
CA LYS A 35 23.42 1.26 4.83
C LYS A 35 22.70 2.58 4.54
N LEU A 36 23.34 3.47 3.78
CA LEU A 36 22.73 4.76 3.39
C LEU A 36 21.49 4.61 2.49
N SER A 37 21.41 3.51 1.75
CA SER A 37 20.26 3.22 0.87
C SER A 37 19.07 2.59 1.57
N GLN A 38 19.12 2.35 2.90
CA GLN A 38 17.96 1.84 3.63
C GLN A 38 16.82 2.85 3.63
N ASN A 39 15.59 2.33 3.61
CA ASN A 39 14.40 3.16 3.72
C ASN A 39 14.16 3.54 5.17
N VAL A 40 13.78 4.79 5.38
CA VAL A 40 13.43 5.37 6.69
C VAL A 40 12.16 6.20 6.55
N ASP A 41 11.46 6.36 7.66
CA ASP A 41 10.25 7.17 7.77
C ASP A 41 10.32 8.04 9.03
N THR A 42 10.52 9.33 8.86
CA THR A 42 10.64 10.30 9.96
C THR A 42 9.33 10.56 10.71
N GLY A 43 8.19 10.08 10.20
CA GLY A 43 6.93 10.09 10.91
C GLY A 43 6.75 8.92 11.87
N LEU A 44 7.54 7.84 11.67
CA LEU A 44 7.45 6.61 12.46
C LEU A 44 8.75 6.27 13.19
N GLN A 45 9.89 6.87 12.76
CA GLN A 45 11.22 6.53 13.24
C GLN A 45 12.01 7.76 13.65
N THR A 46 12.80 7.61 14.68
CA THR A 46 13.78 8.64 15.11
C THR A 46 15.09 8.44 14.37
N ILE A 47 15.51 9.47 13.64
CA ILE A 47 16.78 9.45 12.89
C ILE A 47 17.75 10.42 13.54
N MET A 48 18.93 9.91 13.89
CA MET A 48 19.99 10.71 14.50
C MET A 48 21.27 10.62 13.67
N ILE A 49 22.05 11.69 13.61
CA ILE A 49 23.42 11.70 13.10
C ILE A 49 24.31 12.48 14.05
N GLU A 50 25.37 11.85 14.56
CA GLU A 50 26.33 12.46 15.52
C GLU A 50 25.57 13.14 16.69
N GLU A 51 24.57 12.44 17.26
CA GLU A 51 23.72 12.89 18.38
C GLU A 51 22.75 14.03 18.03
N GLN A 52 22.69 14.45 16.76
CA GLN A 52 21.73 15.46 16.31
C GLN A 52 20.54 14.81 15.60
N PRO A 53 19.30 15.18 15.96
CA PRO A 53 18.12 14.65 15.28
C PRO A 53 18.04 15.16 13.84
N VAL A 54 17.66 14.28 12.93
CA VAL A 54 17.41 14.61 11.53
C VAL A 54 15.91 14.58 11.29
N LEU A 55 15.33 15.76 11.13
CA LEU A 55 13.91 15.93 10.84
C LEU A 55 13.70 15.87 9.32
N GLY A 56 12.67 15.16 8.91
CA GLY A 56 12.19 15.11 7.54
C GLY A 56 10.70 15.35 7.48
N LYS A 57 10.17 15.60 6.28
CA LYS A 57 8.72 15.61 6.09
C LYS A 57 8.21 14.18 6.25
N PRO A 58 7.32 13.90 7.22
CA PRO A 58 6.76 12.58 7.39
C PRO A 58 5.93 12.19 6.17
N HIS A 59 5.84 10.88 5.90
CA HIS A 59 4.92 10.36 4.91
C HIS A 59 3.48 10.52 5.39
N GLN A 60 2.57 10.65 4.44
CA GLN A 60 1.15 10.68 4.71
C GLN A 60 0.53 9.29 4.51
N TYR A 61 -0.42 8.96 5.38
CA TYR A 61 -1.12 7.68 5.36
C TYR A 61 -2.60 7.94 5.60
N PHE A 62 -3.43 7.51 4.64
CA PHE A 62 -4.87 7.58 4.75
C PHE A 62 -5.47 6.19 4.63
N MET A 63 -6.45 5.93 5.45
CA MET A 63 -7.31 4.76 5.35
C MET A 63 -8.69 5.25 4.94
N MET A 64 -9.12 4.86 3.74
CA MET A 64 -10.39 5.26 3.15
C MET A 64 -11.33 4.07 3.09
N ASN A 65 -12.58 4.26 3.49
CA ASN A 65 -13.66 3.40 3.04
C ASN A 65 -14.14 3.93 1.68
N LYS A 66 -13.55 3.41 0.60
CA LYS A 66 -13.87 3.88 -0.76
C LYS A 66 -15.37 3.75 -1.03
N PRO A 67 -16.06 4.83 -1.41
CA PRO A 67 -17.47 4.75 -1.77
C PRO A 67 -17.66 4.13 -3.16
N LEU A 68 -18.90 3.74 -3.46
CA LEU A 68 -19.32 3.35 -4.82
C LEU A 68 -19.29 4.57 -5.75
N GLY A 69 -19.11 4.34 -7.04
CA GLY A 69 -19.13 5.37 -8.08
C GLY A 69 -17.82 6.11 -8.28
N VAL A 70 -16.86 5.99 -7.37
CA VAL A 70 -15.55 6.64 -7.41
C VAL A 70 -14.50 5.68 -7.97
N VAL A 71 -13.63 6.18 -8.85
CA VAL A 71 -12.57 5.38 -9.47
C VAL A 71 -11.26 5.43 -8.68
N THR A 72 -10.53 4.33 -8.66
CA THR A 72 -9.19 4.24 -8.07
C THR A 72 -8.16 4.67 -9.11
N ALA A 73 -8.01 5.97 -9.27
CA ALA A 73 -7.06 6.61 -10.16
C ALA A 73 -6.52 7.89 -9.54
N ASN A 74 -5.39 8.38 -10.03
CA ASN A 74 -4.85 9.67 -9.61
C ASN A 74 -5.59 10.85 -10.28
N SER A 75 -6.09 10.64 -11.50
CA SER A 75 -6.96 11.56 -12.21
C SER A 75 -7.84 10.79 -13.20
N ASP A 76 -9.03 11.31 -13.50
CA ASP A 76 -9.93 10.76 -14.50
C ASP A 76 -10.74 11.90 -15.15
N ALA A 77 -11.02 11.80 -16.46
CA ALA A 77 -11.71 12.84 -17.18
C ALA A 77 -13.25 12.82 -17.00
N LYS A 78 -13.80 11.70 -16.52
CA LYS A 78 -15.26 11.47 -16.46
C LYS A 78 -15.77 11.21 -15.06
N PHE A 79 -14.95 10.60 -14.21
CA PHE A 79 -15.38 10.13 -12.91
C PHE A 79 -14.55 10.76 -11.79
N GLN A 80 -15.21 11.01 -10.68
CA GLN A 80 -14.53 11.41 -9.44
C GLN A 80 -13.55 10.33 -9.03
N THR A 81 -12.35 10.74 -8.64
CA THR A 81 -11.27 9.85 -8.19
C THR A 81 -11.21 9.79 -6.66
N ILE A 82 -10.50 8.79 -6.16
CA ILE A 82 -10.21 8.69 -4.72
C ILE A 82 -9.41 9.87 -4.18
N LEU A 83 -8.57 10.52 -5.01
CA LEU A 83 -7.77 11.67 -4.58
C LEU A 83 -8.62 12.94 -4.49
N ASP A 84 -9.69 13.06 -5.27
CA ASP A 84 -10.67 14.17 -5.16
C ASP A 84 -11.45 14.15 -3.84
N LEU A 85 -11.40 13.05 -3.10
CA LEU A 85 -12.01 12.92 -1.78
C LEU A 85 -11.07 13.31 -0.63
N ILE A 86 -9.79 13.51 -0.91
CA ILE A 86 -8.82 14.01 0.07
C ILE A 86 -9.05 15.51 0.26
N ARG A 87 -9.03 15.96 1.50
CA ARG A 87 -9.18 17.39 1.80
C ARG A 87 -8.04 18.19 1.17
N PRO A 88 -8.29 19.40 0.64
CA PRO A 88 -7.25 20.21 -0.01
C PRO A 88 -6.01 20.45 0.86
N GLU A 89 -6.19 20.63 2.17
CA GLU A 89 -5.10 20.83 3.12
C GLU A 89 -4.22 19.60 3.34
N ASP A 90 -4.77 18.40 3.09
CA ASP A 90 -4.07 17.12 3.22
C ASP A 90 -3.52 16.60 1.88
N PHE A 91 -3.91 17.22 0.78
CA PHE A 91 -3.52 16.77 -0.56
C PHE A 91 -2.03 17.04 -0.82
N ASN A 92 -1.40 16.06 -1.46
CA ASN A 92 -0.09 16.23 -2.07
C ASN A 92 -0.01 15.40 -3.37
N ASP A 93 0.71 15.89 -4.36
CA ASP A 93 0.84 15.32 -5.71
C ASP A 93 1.54 13.95 -5.76
N LYS A 94 2.13 13.51 -4.65
CA LYS A 94 2.81 12.20 -4.52
C LYS A 94 1.90 11.12 -3.95
N LEU A 95 0.69 11.48 -3.51
CA LEU A 95 -0.27 10.51 -3.01
C LEU A 95 -0.72 9.54 -4.11
N TYR A 96 -0.82 8.28 -3.76
CA TYR A 96 -1.34 7.23 -4.63
C TYR A 96 -2.02 6.13 -3.80
N SER A 97 -2.88 5.35 -4.44
CA SER A 97 -3.55 4.22 -3.79
C SER A 97 -2.66 2.98 -3.71
N VAL A 98 -2.68 2.32 -2.57
CA VAL A 98 -2.05 1.01 -2.36
C VAL A 98 -3.05 -0.08 -2.77
N GLY A 99 -3.03 -0.43 -4.03
CA GLY A 99 -4.00 -1.31 -4.66
C GLY A 99 -5.14 -0.54 -5.31
N ARG A 100 -6.09 -1.30 -5.85
CA ARG A 100 -7.22 -0.75 -6.58
C ARG A 100 -8.50 -1.51 -6.24
N LEU A 101 -9.59 -0.78 -6.15
CA LEU A 101 -10.96 -1.29 -6.13
C LEU A 101 -11.69 -0.71 -7.35
N ASP A 102 -12.52 -1.50 -7.97
CA ASP A 102 -13.33 -1.07 -9.10
C ASP A 102 -14.30 0.03 -8.67
N ARG A 103 -14.84 0.77 -9.66
CA ARG A 103 -15.78 1.86 -9.39
C ARG A 103 -16.98 1.42 -8.56
N ASP A 104 -17.48 0.25 -8.84
CA ASP A 104 -18.67 -0.32 -8.20
C ASP A 104 -18.33 -1.25 -7.01
N THR A 105 -17.08 -1.18 -6.54
CA THR A 105 -16.60 -1.86 -5.33
C THR A 105 -16.34 -0.84 -4.23
N CYS A 106 -16.83 -1.08 -3.03
CA CYS A 106 -16.55 -0.25 -1.84
C CYS A 106 -15.65 -1.00 -0.86
N GLY A 107 -15.05 -0.27 0.07
CA GLY A 107 -14.29 -0.86 1.17
C GLY A 107 -12.91 -0.25 1.38
N LEU A 108 -12.08 -0.97 2.13
CA LEU A 108 -10.78 -0.50 2.57
C LEU A 108 -9.84 -0.24 1.40
N LEU A 109 -9.35 0.99 1.32
CA LEU A 109 -8.29 1.41 0.42
C LEU A 109 -7.28 2.25 1.21
N LEU A 110 -6.00 1.94 1.08
CA LEU A 110 -4.91 2.73 1.64
C LEU A 110 -4.40 3.71 0.60
N ILE A 111 -4.12 4.95 1.03
CA ILE A 111 -3.52 5.99 0.19
C ILE A 111 -2.30 6.53 0.94
N THR A 112 -1.19 6.69 0.26
CA THR A 112 0.06 7.16 0.85
C THR A 112 1.00 7.75 -0.21
N ASP A 113 1.99 8.50 0.20
CA ASP A 113 3.15 8.90 -0.60
C ASP A 113 4.40 8.05 -0.31
N ASN A 114 4.27 7.01 0.53
CA ASN A 114 5.36 6.10 0.87
C ASN A 114 5.48 4.95 -0.15
N GLY A 115 6.26 5.18 -1.22
CA GLY A 115 6.50 4.18 -2.27
C GLY A 115 7.02 2.83 -1.76
N PRO A 116 8.05 2.79 -0.90
CA PRO A 116 8.53 1.55 -0.29
C PRO A 116 7.46 0.74 0.43
N LEU A 117 6.58 1.39 1.22
CA LEU A 117 5.48 0.69 1.89
C LEU A 117 4.49 0.11 0.88
N GLY A 118 4.07 0.92 -0.09
CA GLY A 118 3.14 0.45 -1.13
C GLY A 118 3.70 -0.72 -1.92
N PHE A 119 5.00 -0.70 -2.24
CA PHE A 119 5.68 -1.83 -2.87
C PHE A 119 5.61 -3.10 -2.00
N GLN A 120 5.90 -3.01 -0.70
CA GLN A 120 5.82 -4.16 0.21
C GLN A 120 4.39 -4.72 0.31
N LEU A 121 3.38 -3.85 0.32
CA LEU A 121 1.98 -4.28 0.42
C LEU A 121 1.43 -4.89 -0.88
N LEU A 122 1.97 -4.49 -2.04
CA LEU A 122 1.44 -4.90 -3.35
C LEU A 122 2.25 -5.99 -4.04
N HIS A 123 3.58 -6.01 -3.79
CA HIS A 123 4.44 -6.93 -4.53
C HIS A 123 4.20 -8.39 -4.13
N PRO A 124 4.00 -9.31 -5.10
CA PRO A 124 3.61 -10.70 -4.84
C PRO A 124 4.53 -11.46 -3.90
N GLN A 125 5.83 -11.14 -3.89
CA GLN A 125 6.82 -11.82 -3.03
C GLN A 125 6.54 -11.68 -1.52
N TYR A 126 5.80 -10.65 -1.09
CA TYR A 126 5.50 -10.41 0.33
C TYR A 126 4.21 -11.08 0.79
N HIS A 127 3.45 -11.67 -0.14
CA HIS A 127 2.24 -12.47 0.15
C HIS A 127 1.23 -11.81 1.11
N VAL A 128 1.07 -10.49 1.02
CA VAL A 128 0.08 -9.78 1.85
C VAL A 128 -1.32 -10.24 1.43
N THR A 129 -2.00 -10.91 2.35
CA THR A 129 -3.35 -11.44 2.11
C THR A 129 -4.37 -10.32 1.99
N LYS A 130 -5.23 -10.39 0.98
CA LYS A 130 -6.39 -9.51 0.78
C LYS A 130 -7.66 -10.32 0.93
N ILE A 131 -8.58 -9.85 1.75
CA ILE A 131 -9.86 -10.52 2.01
C ILE A 131 -10.98 -9.64 1.46
N TYR A 132 -11.85 -10.26 0.66
CA TYR A 132 -13.03 -9.64 0.07
C TYR A 132 -14.28 -10.33 0.59
N LYS A 133 -15.28 -9.56 0.98
CA LYS A 133 -16.64 -10.05 1.20
C LYS A 133 -17.42 -9.82 -0.08
N VAL A 134 -17.94 -10.88 -0.66
CA VAL A 134 -18.65 -10.82 -1.92
C VAL A 134 -20.08 -11.31 -1.77
N GLU A 135 -20.96 -10.75 -2.56
CA GLU A 135 -22.33 -11.17 -2.69
C GLU A 135 -22.59 -11.40 -4.17
N VAL A 136 -23.10 -12.58 -4.50
CA VAL A 136 -23.38 -13.00 -5.89
C VAL A 136 -24.81 -13.44 -6.04
N ASN A 137 -25.37 -13.27 -7.23
CA ASN A 137 -26.65 -13.83 -7.60
C ASN A 137 -26.50 -15.31 -7.93
N GLY A 138 -27.32 -16.16 -7.30
CA GLY A 138 -27.30 -17.59 -7.49
C GLY A 138 -26.55 -18.36 -6.39
N PRO A 139 -26.57 -19.69 -6.48
CA PRO A 139 -25.96 -20.56 -5.48
C PRO A 139 -24.43 -20.62 -5.64
N LEU A 140 -23.74 -20.70 -4.52
CA LEU A 140 -22.36 -21.15 -4.44
C LEU A 140 -22.33 -22.54 -3.78
N ASP A 141 -21.53 -23.43 -4.32
CA ASP A 141 -21.36 -24.81 -3.88
C ASP A 141 -19.89 -25.21 -3.78
N ASP A 142 -19.62 -26.46 -3.44
CA ASP A 142 -18.26 -27.00 -3.33
C ASP A 142 -17.49 -26.96 -4.65
N ARG A 143 -18.17 -26.96 -5.80
CA ARG A 143 -17.53 -26.85 -7.12
C ARG A 143 -16.94 -25.46 -7.29
N ALA A 144 -17.65 -24.42 -6.81
CA ALA A 144 -17.11 -23.05 -6.80
C ALA A 144 -15.84 -22.99 -5.93
N VAL A 145 -15.85 -23.59 -4.74
CA VAL A 145 -14.67 -23.66 -3.85
C VAL A 145 -13.49 -24.33 -4.55
N GLN A 146 -13.71 -25.49 -5.19
CA GLN A 146 -12.67 -26.19 -5.94
C GLN A 146 -12.14 -25.37 -7.13
N SER A 147 -13.02 -24.66 -7.83
CA SER A 147 -12.63 -23.80 -8.96
C SER A 147 -11.73 -22.65 -8.50
N PHE A 148 -12.03 -22.01 -7.39
CA PHE A 148 -11.18 -20.97 -6.81
C PHE A 148 -9.81 -21.52 -6.37
N GLN A 149 -9.77 -22.71 -5.77
CA GLN A 149 -8.53 -23.38 -5.37
C GLN A 149 -7.61 -23.72 -6.55
N LYS A 150 -8.18 -24.04 -7.71
CA LYS A 150 -7.42 -24.34 -8.95
C LYS A 150 -7.03 -23.06 -9.72
N GLY A 151 -7.69 -21.95 -9.45
CA GLY A 151 -7.65 -20.74 -10.26
C GLY A 151 -8.75 -20.74 -11.32
N ILE A 152 -9.53 -19.65 -11.35
CA ILE A 152 -10.61 -19.46 -12.30
C ILE A 152 -10.05 -19.06 -13.65
N VAL A 153 -10.58 -19.63 -14.72
CA VAL A 153 -10.28 -19.25 -16.11
C VAL A 153 -11.47 -18.46 -16.65
N PHE A 154 -11.22 -17.24 -17.10
CA PHE A 154 -12.21 -16.38 -17.73
C PHE A 154 -12.51 -16.83 -19.16
N LEU A 155 -13.60 -16.32 -19.73
CA LEU A 155 -14.05 -16.64 -21.11
C LEU A 155 -13.01 -16.24 -22.18
N ASP A 156 -12.18 -15.26 -21.92
CA ASP A 156 -11.09 -14.83 -22.78
C ASP A 156 -9.82 -15.69 -22.64
N GLY A 157 -9.86 -16.74 -21.81
CA GLY A 157 -8.73 -17.62 -21.54
C GLY A 157 -7.77 -17.12 -20.43
N THR A 158 -8.00 -15.95 -19.86
CA THR A 158 -7.18 -15.43 -18.76
C THR A 158 -7.36 -16.28 -17.51
N SER A 159 -6.26 -16.77 -16.94
CA SER A 159 -6.27 -17.59 -15.72
C SER A 159 -5.94 -16.75 -14.48
N CYS A 160 -6.79 -16.85 -13.48
CA CYS A 160 -6.54 -16.28 -12.16
C CYS A 160 -5.60 -17.17 -11.35
N LYS A 161 -4.86 -16.57 -10.43
CA LYS A 161 -4.13 -17.33 -9.43
C LYS A 161 -5.12 -18.04 -8.49
N PRO A 162 -4.72 -19.17 -7.87
CA PRO A 162 -5.49 -19.82 -6.84
C PRO A 162 -5.88 -18.86 -5.71
N ALA A 163 -7.11 -19.00 -5.22
CA ALA A 163 -7.63 -18.22 -4.11
C ALA A 163 -8.49 -19.12 -3.19
N THR A 164 -8.67 -18.69 -1.95
CA THR A 164 -9.55 -19.38 -0.99
C THR A 164 -10.93 -18.75 -1.05
N LEU A 165 -11.96 -19.56 -1.31
CA LEU A 165 -13.36 -19.16 -1.21
C LEU A 165 -13.97 -19.80 0.05
N THR A 166 -14.57 -19.00 0.93
CA THR A 166 -15.29 -19.48 2.10
C THR A 166 -16.76 -19.05 1.99
N ILE A 167 -17.64 -20.01 1.74
CA ILE A 167 -19.08 -19.76 1.62
C ILE A 167 -19.65 -19.49 3.01
N ARG A 168 -20.29 -18.35 3.21
CA ARG A 168 -20.97 -17.95 4.45
C ARG A 168 -22.45 -18.33 4.45
N SER A 169 -23.09 -18.09 3.32
CA SER A 169 -24.48 -18.51 3.09
C SER A 169 -24.70 -18.72 1.59
N SER A 170 -25.54 -19.68 1.24
CA SER A 170 -25.90 -19.97 -0.15
C SER A 170 -27.39 -20.29 -0.26
N SER A 171 -28.04 -19.72 -1.26
CA SER A 171 -29.42 -20.00 -1.63
C SER A 171 -29.57 -19.97 -3.15
N SER A 172 -30.73 -20.37 -3.67
CA SER A 172 -31.02 -20.35 -5.12
C SER A 172 -30.87 -18.97 -5.75
N ASN A 173 -31.10 -17.91 -4.99
CA ASN A 173 -31.14 -16.54 -5.53
C ASN A 173 -29.91 -15.72 -5.17
N LYS A 174 -29.24 -16.04 -4.05
CA LYS A 174 -28.19 -15.18 -3.50
C LYS A 174 -27.23 -15.96 -2.60
N SER A 175 -25.95 -15.69 -2.76
CA SER A 175 -24.92 -16.28 -1.91
C SER A 175 -23.92 -15.21 -1.42
N ARG A 176 -23.32 -15.47 -0.26
CA ARG A 176 -22.27 -14.63 0.36
C ARG A 176 -21.05 -15.48 0.66
N ALA A 177 -19.88 -14.94 0.38
CA ALA A 177 -18.59 -15.55 0.66
C ALA A 177 -17.58 -14.53 1.24
#